data_368444921acc5701081ed42a746ebfe0
#
_entry.id   368444921acc5701081ed42a746ebfe0
#
_cell.length_a   1.000
_cell.length_b   1.000
_cell.length_c   1.000
_cell.angle_alpha   90.00
_cell.angle_beta   90.00
_cell.angle_gamma   90.00
#
_symmetry.space_group_name_H-M   'P 1'
#
loop_
_entity.id
_entity.type
_entity.pdbx_description
1 polymer ?
#
loop_
_entity_poly.entity_id
_entity_poly.type
_entity_poly.pdbx_seq_one_letter_code
_entity_poly.pdbx_strand_id
1 'polypeptide(L)'
;DTANKDLYCNKELLKEIGIPITEHSKLPDIVIYDGNKEWLFLIEVVTSHGPVSPKRVIELEDFTKECKAGKVYVTAFPDRTEFKKHVADIAWETEVWIAENPDHMIHFNGDRFIGPR
;
A
#
# COMPACT_ATOMS: atom_id res chain seq x y z
N ASP A 1 -8.88 16.97 6.13
CA ASP A 1 -8.35 16.80 6.57
C ASP A 1 -7.21 17.03 6.65
N THR A 2 -6.75 17.48 6.81
CA THR A 2 -5.83 17.87 7.04
C THR A 2 -4.62 17.11 7.33
N ALA A 3 -4.50 16.30 8.28
CA ALA A 3 -3.34 15.51 8.53
C ALA A 3 -3.18 14.42 7.48
N ASN A 4 -4.27 13.83 7.09
CA ASN A 4 -4.26 12.76 6.10
C ASN A 4 -4.79 13.30 4.81
N LYS A 5 -4.05 13.10 3.76
CA LYS A 5 -4.44 13.60 2.45
C LYS A 5 -4.40 12.49 1.44
N ASP A 6 -5.45 12.40 0.66
CA ASP A 6 -5.45 11.53 -0.48
C ASP A 6 -4.52 12.11 -1.51
N LEU A 7 -3.54 11.34 -1.92
CA LEU A 7 -2.52 11.83 -2.82
C LEU A 7 -2.70 11.40 -4.26
N TYR A 8 -3.64 10.50 -4.53
CA TYR A 8 -3.81 10.11 -5.91
C TYR A 8 -4.23 11.33 -6.71
N CYS A 9 -3.61 11.51 -7.84
CA CYS A 9 -3.79 12.65 -8.72
C CYS A 9 -3.18 13.95 -8.21
N ASN A 10 -2.52 13.95 -7.06
CA ASN A 10 -1.82 15.15 -6.60
C ASN A 10 -0.34 15.00 -6.87
N LYS A 11 0.05 15.29 -8.10
CA LYS A 11 1.41 15.06 -8.55
C LYS A 11 2.42 15.95 -7.85
N GLU A 12 2.03 17.17 -7.50
CA GLU A 12 2.96 18.09 -6.85
C GLU A 12 3.32 17.63 -5.45
N LEU A 13 2.32 17.19 -4.69
CA LEU A 13 2.58 16.72 -3.34
C LEU A 13 3.38 15.45 -3.34
N LEU A 14 3.09 14.53 -4.25
CA LEU A 14 3.88 13.32 -4.39
C LEU A 14 5.33 13.64 -4.68
N LYS A 15 5.55 14.61 -5.55
CA LYS A 15 6.90 15.03 -5.90
C LYS A 15 7.63 15.59 -4.69
N GLU A 16 6.94 16.38 -3.87
CA GLU A 16 7.54 16.96 -2.68
C GLU A 16 8.02 15.91 -1.70
N ILE A 17 7.30 14.81 -1.58
CA ILE A 17 7.68 13.76 -0.64
C ILE A 17 8.58 12.71 -1.27
N GLY A 18 9.02 12.92 -2.50
CA GLY A 18 10.04 12.10 -3.11
C GLY A 18 9.53 11.03 -4.05
N ILE A 19 8.34 11.19 -4.61
CA ILE A 19 7.78 10.21 -5.53
C ILE A 19 7.71 10.82 -6.93
N PRO A 20 8.56 10.37 -7.85
CA PRO A 20 8.55 10.92 -9.20
C PRO A 20 7.36 10.38 -9.98
N ILE A 21 6.64 11.28 -10.64
CA ILE A 21 5.50 10.91 -11.46
C ILE A 21 5.86 11.14 -12.91
N THR A 22 5.82 10.09 -13.69
CA THR A 22 6.06 10.16 -15.12
C THR A 22 4.92 9.44 -15.83
N GLU A 23 4.91 9.54 -17.15
CA GLU A 23 3.89 8.86 -17.93
C GLU A 23 3.94 7.35 -17.76
N HIS A 24 5.12 6.83 -17.43
CA HIS A 24 5.31 5.39 -17.32
C HIS A 24 5.28 4.91 -15.87
N SER A 25 4.98 5.81 -14.94
CA SER A 25 4.92 5.42 -13.53
C SER A 25 3.75 4.47 -13.29
N LYS A 26 4.02 3.39 -12.56
CA LYS A 26 2.99 2.42 -12.21
C LYS A 26 2.49 2.73 -10.82
N LEU A 27 1.64 3.74 -10.74
CA LEU A 27 1.06 4.15 -9.46
C LEU A 27 0.13 3.08 -8.92
N PRO A 28 0.08 2.90 -7.61
CA PRO A 28 -0.96 2.08 -7.01
C PRO A 28 -2.32 2.77 -7.19
N ASP A 29 -3.38 2.01 -6.94
CA ASP A 29 -4.73 2.53 -7.12
C ASP A 29 -5.01 3.72 -6.20
N ILE A 30 -4.51 3.66 -4.97
CA ILE A 30 -4.72 4.71 -3.99
C ILE A 30 -3.41 4.96 -3.26
N VAL A 31 -3.08 6.25 -3.09
CA VAL A 31 -1.91 6.65 -2.31
C VAL A 31 -2.38 7.63 -1.25
N ILE A 32 -2.09 7.33 0.01
CA ILE A 32 -2.47 8.19 1.13
C ILE A 32 -1.21 8.50 1.94
N TYR A 33 -1.01 9.77 2.25
CA TYR A 33 0.10 10.19 3.07
C TYR A 33 -0.42 10.74 4.39
N ASP A 34 0.04 10.13 5.50
CA ASP A 34 -0.28 10.61 6.84
C ASP A 34 0.88 11.48 7.30
N GLY A 35 0.69 12.79 7.26
CA GLY A 35 1.74 13.74 7.58
C GLY A 35 2.14 13.74 9.04
N ASN A 36 1.24 13.33 9.95
CA ASN A 36 1.57 13.28 11.37
C ASN A 36 2.53 12.16 11.70
N LYS A 37 2.32 11.00 11.09
CA LYS A 37 3.17 9.83 11.32
C LYS A 37 4.29 9.72 10.31
N GLU A 38 4.19 10.49 9.23
CA GLU A 38 5.09 10.41 8.09
C GLU A 38 5.08 9.00 7.51
N TRP A 39 3.86 8.48 7.29
CA TRP A 39 3.63 7.18 6.67
C TRP A 39 2.97 7.38 5.33
N LEU A 40 3.40 6.60 4.36
CA LEU A 40 2.84 6.60 3.02
C LEU A 40 2.16 5.25 2.81
N PHE A 41 0.85 5.30 2.54
CA PHE A 41 0.07 4.09 2.27
C PHE A 41 -0.07 3.92 0.78
N LEU A 42 0.33 2.76 0.30
CA LEU A 42 0.27 2.42 -1.13
C LEU A 42 -0.71 1.25 -1.25
N ILE A 43 -1.86 1.51 -1.82
CA ILE A 43 -3.00 0.59 -1.75
C ILE A 43 -3.36 0.08 -3.14
N GLU A 44 -3.37 -1.25 -3.30
CA GLU A 44 -3.86 -1.89 -4.51
C GLU A 44 -5.25 -2.46 -4.23
N VAL A 45 -6.21 -2.10 -5.05
CA VAL A 45 -7.58 -2.59 -4.91
C VAL A 45 -7.76 -3.77 -5.85
N VAL A 46 -8.15 -4.91 -5.31
CA VAL A 46 -8.30 -6.11 -6.12
C VAL A 46 -9.64 -6.10 -6.83
N THR A 47 -9.61 -5.73 -8.09
CA THR A 47 -10.76 -5.82 -8.97
C THR A 47 -10.34 -6.56 -10.23
N SER A 48 -9.67 -5.86 -11.15
CA SER A 48 -9.14 -6.47 -12.36
C SER A 48 -7.64 -6.74 -12.26
N HIS A 49 -7.00 -6.20 -11.21
CA HIS A 49 -5.56 -6.41 -10.97
C HIS A 49 -5.39 -7.31 -9.76
N GLY A 50 -4.23 -7.93 -9.67
CA GLY A 50 -3.94 -8.81 -8.55
C GLY A 50 -3.56 -8.06 -7.28
N PRO A 51 -3.25 -8.80 -6.21
CA PRO A 51 -2.85 -8.20 -4.94
C PRO A 51 -1.42 -7.67 -4.99
N VAL A 52 -0.96 -7.10 -3.87
CA VAL A 52 0.42 -6.69 -3.74
C VAL A 52 1.27 -7.95 -3.59
N SER A 53 1.80 -8.41 -4.71
CA SER A 53 2.64 -9.58 -4.79
C SER A 53 4.08 -9.22 -4.45
N PRO A 54 4.96 -10.21 -4.26
CA PRO A 54 6.39 -9.91 -4.06
C PRO A 54 6.99 -9.06 -5.17
N LYS A 55 6.61 -9.34 -6.42
CA LYS A 55 7.08 -8.54 -7.54
C LYS A 55 6.61 -7.10 -7.42
N ARG A 56 5.34 -6.92 -7.02
CA ARG A 56 4.77 -5.58 -6.91
C ARG A 56 5.42 -4.79 -5.80
N VAL A 57 5.79 -5.45 -4.68
CA VAL A 57 6.50 -4.78 -3.60
C VAL A 57 7.82 -4.21 -4.12
N ILE A 58 8.56 -5.00 -4.90
CA ILE A 58 9.83 -4.53 -5.44
C ILE A 58 9.62 -3.32 -6.34
N GLU A 59 8.58 -3.35 -7.18
CA GLU A 59 8.26 -2.22 -8.03
C GLU A 59 7.91 -0.98 -7.22
N LEU A 60 7.12 -1.14 -6.16
CA LEU A 60 6.71 -0.02 -5.34
C LEU A 60 7.88 0.52 -4.51
N GLU A 61 8.75 -0.36 -4.03
CA GLU A 61 9.95 0.09 -3.32
C GLU A 61 10.85 0.92 -4.22
N ASP A 62 11.04 0.47 -5.44
CA ASP A 62 11.85 1.24 -6.39
C ASP A 62 11.19 2.58 -6.71
N PHE A 63 9.89 2.55 -6.93
CA PHE A 63 9.12 3.75 -7.24
C PHE A 63 9.22 4.79 -6.13
N THR A 64 9.27 4.36 -4.88
CA THR A 64 9.27 5.25 -3.72
C THR A 64 10.64 5.36 -3.05
N LYS A 65 11.70 4.96 -3.72
CA LYS A 65 13.02 4.88 -3.08
C LYS A 65 13.54 6.22 -2.59
N GLU A 66 13.12 7.33 -3.20
CA GLU A 66 13.54 8.65 -2.77
C GLU A 66 12.67 9.21 -1.67
N CYS A 67 11.58 8.54 -1.34
CA CYS A 67 10.68 8.99 -0.29
C CYS A 67 11.17 8.48 1.05
N LYS A 68 11.29 9.39 2.03
CA LYS A 68 11.78 9.03 3.35
C LYS A 68 10.69 8.63 4.33
N ALA A 69 9.44 8.74 3.92
CA ALA A 69 8.32 8.31 4.76
C ALA A 69 8.34 6.79 4.94
N GLY A 70 7.77 6.33 6.04
CA GLY A 70 7.54 4.89 6.22
C GLY A 70 6.51 4.41 5.22
N LYS A 71 6.73 3.25 4.62
CA LYS A 71 5.82 2.74 3.60
C LYS A 71 4.95 1.63 4.18
N VAL A 72 3.67 1.70 3.88
CA VAL A 72 2.72 0.66 4.25
C VAL A 72 2.04 0.21 2.96
N TYR A 73 2.25 -1.05 2.61
CA TYR A 73 1.68 -1.62 1.39
C TYR A 73 0.41 -2.36 1.75
N VAL A 74 -0.68 -2.04 1.09
CA VAL A 74 -1.99 -2.59 1.43
C VAL A 74 -2.64 -3.21 0.20
N THR A 75 -3.18 -4.41 0.36
CA THR A 75 -4.07 -5.00 -0.62
C THR A 75 -5.49 -4.88 -0.07
N ALA A 76 -6.37 -4.24 -0.81
CA ALA A 76 -7.77 -4.06 -0.39
C ALA A 76 -8.67 -4.99 -1.17
N PHE A 77 -9.45 -5.79 -0.44
CA PHE A 77 -10.39 -6.76 -1.02
C PHE A 77 -11.82 -6.33 -0.74
N PRO A 78 -12.74 -6.59 -1.68
CA PRO A 78 -14.14 -6.28 -1.43
C PRO A 78 -14.76 -7.21 -0.38
N ASP A 79 -14.29 -8.46 -0.30
CA ASP A 79 -14.86 -9.43 0.62
C ASP A 79 -13.86 -10.58 0.84
N ARG A 80 -14.23 -11.47 1.74
CA ARG A 80 -13.37 -12.59 2.10
C ARG A 80 -13.23 -13.60 0.98
N THR A 81 -14.23 -13.72 0.13
CA THR A 81 -14.18 -14.65 -0.98
C THR A 81 -13.04 -14.28 -1.93
N GLU A 82 -12.92 -12.99 -2.25
CA GLU A 82 -11.81 -12.53 -3.08
C GLU A 82 -10.47 -12.70 -2.36
N PHE A 83 -10.43 -12.41 -1.07
CA PHE A 83 -9.21 -12.60 -0.31
C PHE A 83 -8.73 -14.06 -0.38
N LYS A 84 -9.65 -15.01 -0.21
CA LYS A 84 -9.28 -16.43 -0.27
C LYS A 84 -8.67 -16.82 -1.60
N LYS A 85 -9.12 -16.19 -2.68
CA LYS A 85 -8.60 -16.53 -4.01
C LYS A 85 -7.15 -16.11 -4.19
N HIS A 86 -6.72 -15.08 -3.47
CA HIS A 86 -5.42 -14.46 -3.72
C HIS A 86 -4.45 -14.57 -2.55
N VAL A 87 -4.85 -15.22 -1.47
CA VAL A 87 -4.05 -15.17 -0.24
C VAL A 87 -2.63 -15.69 -0.46
N ALA A 88 -2.46 -16.68 -1.34
CA ALA A 88 -1.13 -17.26 -1.57
C ALA A 88 -0.20 -16.33 -2.35
N ASP A 89 -0.74 -15.30 -2.99
CA ASP A 89 0.04 -14.39 -3.82
C ASP A 89 0.44 -13.11 -3.11
N ILE A 90 -0.02 -12.94 -1.87
CA ILE A 90 0.22 -11.70 -1.12
C ILE A 90 1.63 -11.71 -0.54
N ALA A 91 2.33 -10.59 -0.68
CA ALA A 91 3.71 -10.49 -0.20
C ALA A 91 3.76 -10.40 1.32
N TRP A 92 4.83 -10.94 1.91
CA TRP A 92 5.10 -10.74 3.33
C TRP A 92 5.41 -9.28 3.61
N GLU A 93 5.22 -8.87 4.84
CA GLU A 93 5.42 -7.48 5.31
C GLU A 93 4.49 -6.50 4.62
N THR A 94 3.29 -6.95 4.26
CA THR A 94 2.25 -6.09 3.73
C THR A 94 0.95 -6.31 4.50
N GLU A 95 0.01 -5.39 4.30
CA GLU A 95 -1.27 -5.42 5.00
C GLU A 95 -2.38 -5.85 4.06
N VAL A 96 -3.42 -6.44 4.62
CA VAL A 96 -4.64 -6.75 3.89
C VAL A 96 -5.82 -6.08 4.57
N TRP A 97 -6.62 -5.37 3.79
CA TRP A 97 -7.85 -4.75 4.27
C TRP A 97 -9.02 -5.38 3.53
N ILE A 98 -10.04 -5.79 4.28
CA ILE A 98 -11.24 -6.42 3.70
C ILE A 98 -12.44 -5.55 4.04
N ALA A 99 -13.19 -5.13 3.02
CA ALA A 99 -14.27 -4.18 3.22
C ALA A 99 -15.37 -4.71 4.14
N GLU A 100 -15.54 -6.03 4.22
CA GLU A 100 -16.50 -6.63 5.14
C GLU A 100 -16.14 -6.41 6.61
N ASN A 101 -14.87 -6.11 6.88
CA ASN A 101 -14.41 -5.92 8.24
C ASN A 101 -13.51 -4.68 8.27
N PRO A 102 -14.09 -3.50 8.04
CA PRO A 102 -13.29 -2.31 7.72
C PRO A 102 -12.46 -1.75 8.86
N ASP A 103 -12.73 -2.18 10.09
CA ASP A 103 -12.01 -1.66 11.25
C ASP A 103 -10.71 -2.40 11.52
N HIS A 104 -10.40 -3.42 10.76
CA HIS A 104 -9.26 -4.29 11.04
C HIS A 104 -8.40 -4.48 9.81
N MET A 105 -7.15 -4.83 10.04
CA MET A 105 -6.22 -5.22 8.96
C MET A 105 -5.49 -6.47 9.39
N ILE A 106 -5.11 -7.26 8.38
CA ILE A 106 -4.26 -8.44 8.58
C ILE A 106 -2.86 -8.06 8.17
N HIS A 107 -1.88 -8.30 9.04
CA HIS A 107 -0.49 -8.07 8.69
C HIS A 107 0.18 -9.40 8.36
N PHE A 108 0.78 -9.49 7.19
CA PHE A 108 1.52 -10.69 6.78
C PHE A 108 2.96 -10.53 7.25
N ASN A 109 3.24 -11.10 8.39
CA ASN A 109 4.52 -10.92 9.06
C ASN A 109 5.62 -11.73 8.35
N GLY A 110 6.68 -11.04 7.96
CA GLY A 110 7.76 -11.64 7.19
C GLY A 110 9.09 -11.61 7.94
N ASP A 111 10.11 -11.05 7.29
CA ASP A 111 11.45 -11.02 7.86
C ASP A 111 11.52 -10.28 9.18
N ARG A 112 10.72 -9.23 9.34
CA ARG A 112 10.61 -8.56 10.62
C ARG A 112 9.69 -9.36 11.50
N PHE A 113 10.24 -10.28 12.22
CA PHE A 113 9.46 -11.21 12.98
C PHE A 113 8.71 -10.52 14.11
N ILE A 114 7.49 -10.99 14.37
CA ILE A 114 6.64 -10.42 15.41
C ILE A 114 7.18 -10.81 16.78
N GLY A 115 7.12 -9.86 17.70
CA GLY A 115 7.45 -10.12 19.11
C GLY A 115 6.21 -10.04 19.97
N PRO A 116 6.37 -10.24 21.26
CA PRO A 116 5.24 -10.07 22.18
C PRO A 116 4.76 -8.64 22.17
N ARG A 117 3.49 -8.46 22.43
CA ARG A 117 2.87 -7.15 22.43
C ARG A 117 2.50 -6.70 23.81
#